data_34b2637b856c46629188ba4320d6acb6
#
_entry.id   34b2637b856c46629188ba4320d6acb6
#
_cell.length_a   1.000
_cell.length_b   1.000
_cell.length_c   1.000
_cell.angle_alpha   90.00
_cell.angle_beta   90.00
_cell.angle_gamma   90.00
#
_symmetry.space_group_name_H-M   'P 1'
#
loop_
_entity.id
_entity.type
_entity.pdbx_description
1 polymer ?
#
loop_
_entity_poly.entity_id
_entity_poly.type
_entity_poly.pdbx_seq_one_letter_code
_entity_poly.pdbx_strand_id
1 'polypeptide(L)'
;MSNPRAIVVVVCAGVLTACATGQSAEQDFSHADIARIANVKSSFGPDFKVNSVGPTGIDPRLLGPQTLPPGITFDPADCGKAASQQVVPAGVKGNMAATTAEGEGERFIAIAVETSEAVPRSDPAQNCQKVAFTGPGMRGLVEVVEAPQIGGVHTLGTHRMVQTTVDGKPRTGELYNYVASFGTFLVIVTANPLVLPDKPVAPVNTQRARDLLTAAVAAVKG
;
A
#
# COMPACT_ATOMS: atom_id res chain seq x y z
N MET A 1 19.59 -85.88 -16.95
CA MET A 1 20.33 -84.68 -17.36
C MET A 1 19.28 -83.61 -17.56
N SER A 2 18.95 -82.87 -16.49
CA SER A 2 17.80 -81.99 -16.44
C SER A 2 18.25 -80.53 -16.29
N ASN A 3 17.84 -79.68 -17.22
CA ASN A 3 18.06 -78.25 -17.14
C ASN A 3 16.94 -77.57 -16.36
N PRO A 4 17.17 -76.78 -15.35
CA PRO A 4 16.13 -75.92 -14.80
C PRO A 4 16.16 -74.57 -15.52
N ARG A 5 15.01 -74.18 -16.04
CA ARG A 5 14.70 -72.87 -16.59
C ARG A 5 14.55 -71.85 -15.45
N ALA A 6 15.44 -70.87 -15.40
CA ALA A 6 15.31 -69.73 -14.54
C ALA A 6 14.23 -68.77 -15.10
N ILE A 7 13.19 -68.52 -14.32
CA ILE A 7 12.19 -67.51 -14.60
C ILE A 7 12.67 -66.20 -13.98
N VAL A 8 12.95 -65.22 -14.88
CA VAL A 8 13.25 -63.84 -14.45
C VAL A 8 11.93 -63.09 -14.37
N VAL A 9 11.53 -62.75 -13.13
CA VAL A 9 10.37 -61.89 -12.87
C VAL A 9 10.89 -60.46 -12.88
N VAL A 10 10.53 -59.67 -13.88
CA VAL A 10 10.80 -58.25 -13.97
C VAL A 10 9.66 -57.54 -13.22
N VAL A 11 9.99 -56.98 -12.05
CA VAL A 11 9.09 -56.11 -11.30
C VAL A 11 9.26 -54.70 -11.85
N CYS A 12 8.29 -54.22 -12.63
CA CYS A 12 8.19 -52.83 -13.02
C CYS A 12 7.66 -52.03 -11.84
N ALA A 13 8.56 -51.35 -11.11
CA ALA A 13 8.18 -50.35 -10.15
C ALA A 13 7.74 -49.08 -10.91
N GLY A 14 6.42 -48.87 -11.00
CA GLY A 14 5.82 -47.65 -11.50
C GLY A 14 6.06 -46.50 -10.54
N VAL A 15 6.91 -45.54 -10.95
CA VAL A 15 7.09 -44.27 -10.24
C VAL A 15 5.89 -43.38 -10.58
N LEU A 16 4.92 -43.28 -9.67
CA LEU A 16 3.87 -42.26 -9.73
C LEU A 16 4.48 -40.91 -9.36
N THR A 17 4.90 -40.15 -10.38
CA THR A 17 5.17 -38.72 -10.20
C THR A 17 3.86 -38.00 -9.97
N ALA A 18 3.50 -37.77 -8.71
CA ALA A 18 2.45 -36.85 -8.33
C ALA A 18 2.92 -35.44 -8.71
N CYS A 19 2.40 -34.90 -9.83
CA CYS A 19 2.42 -33.47 -10.09
C CYS A 19 1.56 -32.82 -9.02
N ALA A 20 2.18 -32.34 -7.95
CA ALA A 20 1.57 -31.38 -7.06
C ALA A 20 1.43 -30.07 -7.85
N THR A 21 0.29 -29.89 -8.50
CA THR A 21 -0.15 -28.56 -8.95
C THR A 21 -0.31 -27.75 -7.68
N GLY A 22 0.64 -26.85 -7.43
CA GLY A 22 0.54 -25.87 -6.36
C GLY A 22 -0.68 -24.99 -6.59
N GLN A 23 -1.84 -25.42 -6.13
CA GLN A 23 -2.96 -24.55 -5.90
C GLN A 23 -2.51 -23.60 -4.80
N SER A 24 -2.23 -22.35 -5.18
CA SER A 24 -2.19 -21.25 -4.21
C SER A 24 -3.51 -21.31 -3.49
N ALA A 25 -3.51 -21.71 -2.20
CA ALA A 25 -4.70 -21.66 -1.39
C ALA A 25 -5.27 -20.25 -1.49
N GLU A 26 -6.43 -20.10 -2.11
CA GLU A 26 -7.15 -18.85 -2.16
C GLU A 26 -7.38 -18.42 -0.71
N GLN A 27 -6.71 -17.34 -0.29
CA GLN A 27 -6.81 -16.91 1.10
C GLN A 27 -8.25 -16.45 1.34
N ASP A 28 -8.88 -17.06 2.34
CA ASP A 28 -10.23 -16.68 2.78
C ASP A 28 -10.15 -15.38 3.60
N PHE A 29 -10.79 -14.32 3.09
CA PHE A 29 -10.93 -13.03 3.74
C PHE A 29 -12.36 -12.76 4.23
N SER A 30 -13.20 -13.80 4.35
CA SER A 30 -14.59 -13.69 4.79
C SER A 30 -14.76 -13.08 6.19
N HIS A 31 -13.71 -13.14 7.00
CA HIS A 31 -13.68 -12.55 8.34
C HIS A 31 -13.08 -11.15 8.40
N ALA A 32 -12.59 -10.62 7.27
CA ALA A 32 -12.01 -9.28 7.24
C ALA A 32 -13.09 -8.22 7.51
N ASP A 33 -12.73 -7.21 8.31
CA ASP A 33 -13.63 -6.14 8.71
C ASP A 33 -12.86 -4.81 8.80
N ILE A 34 -13.25 -3.85 7.97
CA ILE A 34 -12.63 -2.53 7.92
C ILE A 34 -12.82 -1.71 9.20
N ALA A 35 -13.88 -1.98 9.98
CA ALA A 35 -14.11 -1.29 11.25
C ALA A 35 -12.98 -1.52 12.26
N ARG A 36 -12.29 -2.67 12.16
CA ARG A 36 -11.16 -3.03 13.02
C ARG A 36 -9.93 -2.15 12.83
N ILE A 37 -9.89 -1.29 11.80
CA ILE A 37 -8.82 -0.29 11.67
C ILE A 37 -8.72 0.63 12.90
N ALA A 38 -9.79 0.78 13.66
CA ALA A 38 -9.78 1.52 14.93
C ALA A 38 -8.84 0.90 15.98
N ASN A 39 -8.50 -0.37 15.87
CA ASN A 39 -7.61 -1.07 16.82
C ASN A 39 -6.16 -0.59 16.73
N VAL A 40 -5.76 0.02 15.60
CA VAL A 40 -4.39 0.55 15.45
C VAL A 40 -4.11 1.74 16.37
N LYS A 41 -5.12 2.29 17.03
CA LYS A 41 -4.92 3.32 18.07
C LYS A 41 -3.95 2.88 19.16
N SER A 42 -3.89 1.58 19.45
CA SER A 42 -2.95 1.01 20.43
C SER A 42 -1.48 1.05 20.00
N SER A 43 -1.21 1.33 18.70
CA SER A 43 0.16 1.52 18.18
C SER A 43 0.74 2.90 18.51
N PHE A 44 -0.06 3.80 19.09
CA PHE A 44 0.33 5.16 19.42
C PHE A 44 0.39 5.38 20.94
N GLY A 45 1.44 6.05 21.39
CA GLY A 45 1.60 6.43 22.78
C GLY A 45 0.78 7.68 23.17
N PRO A 46 0.90 8.13 24.41
CA PRO A 46 0.12 9.27 24.96
C PRO A 46 0.44 10.60 24.27
N ASP A 47 1.57 10.72 23.59
CA ASP A 47 2.00 11.94 22.88
C ASP A 47 1.27 12.13 21.55
N PHE A 48 0.41 11.17 21.16
CA PHE A 48 -0.41 11.23 19.97
C PHE A 48 -1.88 11.49 20.29
N LYS A 49 -2.46 12.47 19.59
CA LYS A 49 -3.92 12.63 19.51
C LYS A 49 -4.47 11.69 18.45
N VAL A 50 -5.21 10.67 18.87
CA VAL A 50 -5.75 9.65 17.96
C VAL A 50 -7.26 9.81 17.84
N ASN A 51 -7.76 9.82 16.59
CA ASN A 51 -9.18 9.85 16.25
C ASN A 51 -9.49 8.72 15.25
N SER A 52 -10.66 8.09 15.41
CA SER A 52 -11.13 7.06 14.48
C SER A 52 -12.51 7.41 13.95
N VAL A 53 -12.73 7.09 12.67
CA VAL A 53 -14.02 7.21 11.98
C VAL A 53 -14.44 5.80 11.55
N GLY A 54 -15.64 5.40 11.91
CA GLY A 54 -16.22 4.10 11.54
C GLY A 54 -16.55 4.01 10.05
N PRO A 55 -17.06 2.84 9.61
CA PRO A 55 -17.37 2.61 8.21
C PRO A 55 -18.34 3.64 7.63
N THR A 56 -17.96 4.19 6.48
CA THR A 56 -18.77 5.10 5.66
C THR A 56 -18.49 4.84 4.18
N GLY A 57 -19.28 5.39 3.29
CA GLY A 57 -19.02 5.29 1.85
C GLY A 57 -17.64 5.86 1.47
N ILE A 58 -17.05 5.31 0.41
CA ILE A 58 -15.74 5.75 -0.08
C ILE A 58 -15.78 7.24 -0.45
N ASP A 59 -14.89 8.03 0.15
CA ASP A 59 -14.57 9.39 -0.31
C ASP A 59 -13.24 9.37 -1.07
N PRO A 60 -13.23 9.50 -2.41
CA PRO A 60 -12.01 9.43 -3.21
C PRO A 60 -10.98 10.50 -2.84
N ARG A 61 -11.40 11.62 -2.24
CA ARG A 61 -10.51 12.71 -1.83
C ARG A 61 -9.58 12.31 -0.69
N LEU A 62 -9.96 11.28 0.08
CA LEU A 62 -9.19 10.77 1.22
C LEU A 62 -8.25 9.61 0.83
N LEU A 63 -8.42 9.03 -0.37
CA LEU A 63 -7.79 7.76 -0.75
C LEU A 63 -6.56 7.88 -1.63
N GLY A 64 -6.14 9.06 -1.98
CA GLY A 64 -5.02 9.17 -2.88
C GLY A 64 -4.35 10.52 -2.89
N PRO A 65 -3.21 10.62 -3.55
CA PRO A 65 -2.60 11.90 -3.79
C PRO A 65 -3.58 12.80 -4.56
N GLN A 66 -3.63 14.04 -4.17
CA GLN A 66 -4.45 15.03 -4.86
C GLN A 66 -4.16 14.98 -6.37
N THR A 67 -5.19 15.09 -7.18
CA THR A 67 -5.05 15.17 -8.63
C THR A 67 -4.08 16.29 -8.98
N LEU A 68 -3.04 15.96 -9.75
CA LEU A 68 -2.11 16.96 -10.23
C LEU A 68 -2.83 17.94 -11.18
N PRO A 69 -2.53 19.22 -11.14
CA PRO A 69 -3.12 20.20 -12.05
C PRO A 69 -2.80 19.89 -13.51
N PRO A 70 -3.58 20.42 -14.48
CA PRO A 70 -3.27 20.27 -15.89
C PRO A 70 -1.92 20.91 -16.25
N GLY A 71 -1.28 20.40 -17.30
CA GLY A 71 0.01 20.91 -17.78
C GLY A 71 1.23 20.35 -17.03
N ILE A 72 1.07 19.29 -16.25
CA ILE A 72 2.19 18.57 -15.66
C ILE A 72 2.89 17.71 -16.72
N THR A 73 4.21 17.80 -16.75
CA THR A 73 5.10 16.93 -17.51
C THR A 73 5.84 15.99 -16.57
N PHE A 74 6.10 14.77 -17.03
CA PHE A 74 6.78 13.73 -16.24
C PHE A 74 8.11 13.35 -16.90
N ASP A 75 9.05 12.95 -16.08
CA ASP A 75 10.34 12.39 -16.49
C ASP A 75 10.65 11.13 -15.65
N PRO A 76 10.65 9.93 -16.27
CA PRO A 76 10.34 9.63 -17.68
C PRO A 76 8.88 9.93 -18.07
N ALA A 77 8.65 10.34 -19.32
CA ALA A 77 7.34 10.80 -19.80
C ALA A 77 6.27 9.70 -19.82
N ASP A 78 6.66 8.46 -20.07
CA ASP A 78 5.80 7.26 -20.07
C ASP A 78 5.36 6.82 -18.66
N CYS A 79 5.98 7.35 -17.60
CA CYS A 79 5.70 7.03 -16.22
C CYS A 79 4.62 7.91 -15.56
N GLY A 80 4.02 8.85 -16.29
CA GLY A 80 3.02 9.76 -15.74
C GLY A 80 1.82 9.07 -15.13
N LYS A 81 1.37 7.95 -15.71
CA LYS A 81 0.28 7.15 -15.16
C LYS A 81 0.66 6.54 -13.79
N ALA A 82 1.86 5.98 -13.67
CA ALA A 82 2.33 5.40 -12.42
C ALA A 82 2.47 6.46 -11.31
N ALA A 83 2.99 7.65 -11.66
CA ALA A 83 3.17 8.74 -10.71
C ALA A 83 1.87 9.42 -10.25
N SER A 84 0.80 9.36 -11.05
CA SER A 84 -0.50 9.98 -10.78
C SER A 84 -1.60 9.00 -10.41
N GLN A 85 -1.31 7.69 -10.34
CA GLN A 85 -2.31 6.66 -10.13
C GLN A 85 -3.02 6.84 -8.77
N GLN A 86 -4.34 6.84 -8.82
CA GLN A 86 -5.18 6.80 -7.62
C GLN A 86 -5.17 5.38 -7.02
N VAL A 87 -5.21 5.31 -5.69
CA VAL A 87 -5.23 4.03 -4.96
C VAL A 87 -6.52 3.26 -5.23
N VAL A 88 -7.65 3.94 -5.33
CA VAL A 88 -8.94 3.36 -5.73
C VAL A 88 -9.38 4.02 -7.03
N PRO A 89 -9.68 3.25 -8.09
CA PRO A 89 -10.16 3.79 -9.36
C PRO A 89 -11.47 4.56 -9.19
N ALA A 90 -11.69 5.57 -10.02
CA ALA A 90 -12.95 6.29 -10.04
C ALA A 90 -14.13 5.36 -10.37
N GLY A 91 -15.23 5.49 -9.62
CA GLY A 91 -16.45 4.71 -9.83
C GLY A 91 -16.52 3.38 -9.06
N VAL A 92 -15.44 2.93 -8.46
CA VAL A 92 -15.45 1.76 -7.55
C VAL A 92 -16.28 2.11 -6.31
N LYS A 93 -17.26 1.27 -5.99
CA LYS A 93 -18.12 1.40 -4.82
C LYS A 93 -17.53 0.63 -3.64
N GLY A 94 -17.95 1.00 -2.43
CA GLY A 94 -17.53 0.31 -1.22
C GLY A 94 -17.62 1.20 0.00
N ASN A 95 -16.99 0.75 1.07
CA ASN A 95 -16.92 1.46 2.35
C ASN A 95 -15.47 1.68 2.76
N MET A 96 -15.26 2.65 3.62
CA MET A 96 -13.97 2.94 4.23
C MET A 96 -14.11 3.29 5.70
N ALA A 97 -13.11 2.98 6.48
CA ALA A 97 -12.94 3.42 7.86
C ALA A 97 -11.50 3.92 8.05
N ALA A 98 -11.29 4.83 9.00
CA ALA A 98 -9.98 5.46 9.16
C ALA A 98 -9.61 5.71 10.61
N THR A 99 -8.32 5.70 10.89
CA THR A 99 -7.72 6.17 12.15
C THR A 99 -6.61 7.15 11.83
N THR A 100 -6.68 8.33 12.43
CA THR A 100 -5.68 9.40 12.30
C THR A 100 -4.96 9.58 13.63
N ALA A 101 -3.66 9.74 13.60
CA ALA A 101 -2.83 10.04 14.77
C ALA A 101 -1.90 11.23 14.46
N GLU A 102 -1.92 12.24 15.33
CA GLU A 102 -1.06 13.43 15.25
C GLU A 102 -0.26 13.58 16.53
N GLY A 103 1.04 13.65 16.42
CA GLY A 103 1.96 13.79 17.54
C GLY A 103 3.40 13.86 17.07
N GLU A 104 4.33 14.24 17.94
CA GLU A 104 5.78 14.27 17.67
C GLU A 104 6.18 15.05 16.39
N GLY A 105 5.32 15.96 15.90
CA GLY A 105 5.55 16.71 14.67
C GLY A 105 5.16 15.97 13.40
N GLU A 106 4.43 14.87 13.50
CA GLU A 106 4.01 14.01 12.39
C GLU A 106 2.52 13.73 12.42
N ARG A 107 1.97 13.37 11.25
CA ARG A 107 0.62 12.84 11.09
C ARG A 107 0.70 11.49 10.41
N PHE A 108 -0.02 10.51 10.96
CA PHE A 108 -0.28 9.20 10.39
C PHE A 108 -1.78 9.04 10.14
N ILE A 109 -2.13 8.49 8.98
CA ILE A 109 -3.53 8.14 8.67
C ILE A 109 -3.53 6.70 8.19
N ALA A 110 -4.23 5.83 8.89
CA ALA A 110 -4.50 4.46 8.47
C ALA A 110 -5.95 4.37 7.98
N ILE A 111 -6.14 3.95 6.74
CA ILE A 111 -7.45 3.81 6.11
C ILE A 111 -7.61 2.36 5.67
N ALA A 112 -8.72 1.73 6.06
CA ALA A 112 -9.14 0.44 5.52
C ALA A 112 -10.31 0.68 4.56
N VAL A 113 -10.27 0.03 3.41
CA VAL A 113 -11.29 0.12 2.35
C VAL A 113 -11.72 -1.28 1.98
N GLU A 114 -13.04 -1.49 1.88
CA GLU A 114 -13.64 -2.65 1.27
C GLU A 114 -14.33 -2.20 -0.02
N THR A 115 -13.95 -2.80 -1.14
CA THR A 115 -14.45 -2.46 -2.47
C THR A 115 -15.41 -3.52 -2.98
N SER A 116 -16.35 -3.13 -3.84
CA SER A 116 -17.31 -4.05 -4.48
C SER A 116 -16.67 -5.10 -5.40
N GLU A 117 -15.43 -4.87 -5.80
CA GLU A 117 -14.63 -5.75 -6.65
C GLU A 117 -13.15 -5.62 -6.31
N ALA A 118 -12.36 -6.65 -6.58
CA ALA A 118 -10.92 -6.58 -6.37
C ALA A 118 -10.29 -5.48 -7.23
N VAL A 119 -9.49 -4.62 -6.60
CA VAL A 119 -8.77 -3.55 -7.31
C VAL A 119 -7.42 -4.10 -7.78
N PRO A 120 -7.23 -4.24 -9.11
CA PRO A 120 -5.96 -4.73 -9.65
C PRO A 120 -4.79 -3.86 -9.21
N ARG A 121 -3.72 -4.49 -8.78
CA ARG A 121 -2.47 -3.84 -8.40
C ARG A 121 -1.33 -4.36 -9.26
N SER A 122 -0.50 -3.44 -9.69
CA SER A 122 0.75 -3.75 -10.38
C SER A 122 1.84 -2.84 -9.83
N ASP A 123 3.02 -3.40 -9.65
CA ASP A 123 4.18 -2.59 -9.33
C ASP A 123 4.53 -1.67 -10.52
N PRO A 124 5.02 -0.46 -10.24
CA PRO A 124 5.57 0.39 -11.27
C PRO A 124 6.70 -0.33 -12.03
N ALA A 125 6.74 -0.15 -13.34
CA ALA A 125 7.83 -0.67 -14.16
C ALA A 125 9.19 -0.18 -13.64
N GLN A 126 10.26 -0.92 -13.91
CA GLN A 126 11.58 -0.62 -13.37
C GLN A 126 12.07 0.80 -13.70
N ASN A 127 11.77 1.32 -14.89
CA ASN A 127 12.06 2.70 -15.30
C ASN A 127 11.17 3.74 -14.60
N CYS A 128 10.08 3.33 -13.93
CA CYS A 128 9.13 4.21 -13.23
C CYS A 128 9.25 4.15 -11.71
N GLN A 129 10.35 3.59 -11.18
CA GLN A 129 10.62 3.56 -9.73
C GLN A 129 10.89 4.96 -9.16
N LYS A 130 11.30 5.90 -10.01
CA LYS A 130 11.56 7.29 -9.67
C LYS A 130 11.12 8.17 -10.81
N VAL A 131 10.13 9.05 -10.57
CA VAL A 131 9.49 9.88 -11.57
C VAL A 131 9.47 11.33 -11.10
N ALA A 132 10.22 12.18 -11.80
CA ALA A 132 10.13 13.61 -11.59
C ALA A 132 8.90 14.19 -12.31
N PHE A 133 8.35 15.27 -11.81
CA PHE A 133 7.31 16.01 -12.50
C PHE A 133 7.47 17.51 -12.32
N THR A 134 7.05 18.25 -13.36
CA THR A 134 7.13 19.71 -13.39
C THR A 134 5.87 20.28 -14.02
N GLY A 135 5.39 21.39 -13.49
CA GLY A 135 4.24 22.12 -14.01
C GLY A 135 4.24 23.57 -13.55
N PRO A 136 3.18 24.33 -13.89
CA PRO A 136 3.08 25.73 -13.54
C PRO A 136 3.18 25.95 -12.03
N GLY A 137 4.25 26.60 -11.57
CA GLY A 137 4.47 26.95 -10.16
C GLY A 137 4.76 25.75 -9.24
N MET A 138 5.02 24.56 -9.79
CA MET A 138 5.32 23.38 -9.00
C MET A 138 6.31 22.44 -9.68
N ARG A 139 7.03 21.71 -8.86
CA ARG A 139 7.85 20.55 -9.26
C ARG A 139 7.83 19.51 -8.18
N GLY A 140 8.12 18.28 -8.51
CA GLY A 140 8.15 17.24 -7.51
C GLY A 140 8.77 15.94 -8.00
N LEU A 141 8.71 14.96 -7.12
CA LEU A 141 9.26 13.63 -7.30
C LEU A 141 8.30 12.63 -6.68
N VAL A 142 8.08 11.52 -7.36
CA VAL A 142 7.48 10.31 -6.79
C VAL A 142 8.51 9.20 -6.94
N GLU A 143 8.81 8.52 -5.84
CA GLU A 143 9.71 7.36 -5.86
C GLU A 143 9.12 6.19 -5.10
N VAL A 144 9.40 4.99 -5.56
CA VAL A 144 9.06 3.76 -4.86
C VAL A 144 10.04 3.60 -3.70
N VAL A 145 9.52 3.28 -2.53
CA VAL A 145 10.29 3.04 -1.30
C VAL A 145 9.97 1.66 -0.75
N GLU A 146 10.85 1.17 0.13
CA GLU A 146 10.66 -0.12 0.78
C GLU A 146 9.31 -0.19 1.51
N ALA A 147 8.54 -1.25 1.24
CA ALA A 147 7.30 -1.59 1.92
C ALA A 147 7.47 -2.89 2.71
N PRO A 148 6.71 -3.10 3.81
CA PRO A 148 6.79 -4.33 4.58
C PRO A 148 6.30 -5.52 3.76
N GLN A 149 6.95 -6.68 3.91
CA GLN A 149 6.49 -7.93 3.34
C GLN A 149 5.44 -8.55 4.26
N ILE A 150 4.21 -8.68 3.78
CA ILE A 150 3.08 -9.24 4.55
C ILE A 150 2.56 -10.47 3.79
N GLY A 151 2.54 -11.62 4.45
CA GLY A 151 2.16 -12.89 3.81
C GLY A 151 0.79 -12.84 3.14
N GLY A 152 0.72 -13.18 1.84
CA GLY A 152 -0.50 -13.18 1.03
C GLY A 152 -1.10 -11.81 0.76
N VAL A 153 -0.32 -10.74 0.87
CA VAL A 153 -0.74 -9.36 0.64
C VAL A 153 0.24 -8.69 -0.33
N HIS A 154 -0.27 -8.03 -1.35
CA HIS A 154 0.56 -7.18 -2.20
C HIS A 154 0.77 -5.84 -1.51
N THR A 155 2.02 -5.40 -1.37
CA THR A 155 2.38 -4.14 -0.71
C THR A 155 3.20 -3.25 -1.62
N LEU A 156 2.95 -1.94 -1.57
CA LEU A 156 3.68 -0.93 -2.32
C LEU A 156 3.90 0.30 -1.43
N GLY A 157 5.14 0.77 -1.35
CA GLY A 157 5.51 2.02 -0.70
C GLY A 157 5.88 3.09 -1.73
N THR A 158 5.42 4.31 -1.54
CA THR A 158 5.82 5.47 -2.36
C THR A 158 6.13 6.66 -1.48
N HIS A 159 7.12 7.43 -1.88
CA HIS A 159 7.44 8.73 -1.31
C HIS A 159 7.19 9.81 -2.36
N ARG A 160 6.43 10.82 -2.00
CA ARG A 160 6.14 11.95 -2.86
C ARG A 160 6.67 13.23 -2.22
N MET A 161 7.45 13.98 -2.96
CA MET A 161 7.86 15.35 -2.63
C MET A 161 7.26 16.31 -3.64
N VAL A 162 6.71 17.43 -3.16
CA VAL A 162 6.17 18.49 -3.99
C VAL A 162 6.71 19.83 -3.50
N GLN A 163 7.31 20.58 -4.38
CA GLN A 163 7.71 21.96 -4.13
C GLN A 163 6.80 22.90 -4.91
N THR A 164 6.21 23.86 -4.21
CA THR A 164 5.38 24.94 -4.77
C THR A 164 5.93 26.28 -4.33
N THR A 165 5.56 27.34 -5.05
CA THR A 165 5.87 28.71 -4.65
C THR A 165 4.61 29.36 -4.09
N VAL A 166 4.67 29.79 -2.83
CA VAL A 166 3.59 30.52 -2.15
C VAL A 166 4.17 31.87 -1.69
N ASP A 167 3.55 32.95 -2.10
CA ASP A 167 4.02 34.33 -1.81
C ASP A 167 5.51 34.56 -2.15
N GLY A 168 5.93 34.00 -3.29
CA GLY A 168 7.31 34.10 -3.77
C GLY A 168 8.33 33.23 -3.01
N LYS A 169 7.89 32.45 -2.04
CA LYS A 169 8.76 31.57 -1.24
C LYS A 169 8.52 30.10 -1.58
N PRO A 170 9.58 29.29 -1.74
CA PRO A 170 9.42 27.86 -1.96
C PRO A 170 8.86 27.18 -0.70
N ARG A 171 7.88 26.32 -0.90
CA ARG A 171 7.29 25.43 0.13
C ARG A 171 7.43 24.00 -0.36
N THR A 172 7.96 23.14 0.48
CA THR A 172 8.07 21.71 0.18
C THR A 172 7.13 20.94 1.10
N GLY A 173 6.29 20.10 0.51
CA GLY A 173 5.51 19.09 1.19
C GLY A 173 6.06 17.71 0.85
N GLU A 174 5.99 16.79 1.79
CA GLU A 174 6.32 15.38 1.56
C GLU A 174 5.23 14.46 2.13
N LEU A 175 5.07 13.32 1.51
CA LEU A 175 4.10 12.31 1.89
C LEU A 175 4.67 10.92 1.59
N TYR A 176 4.73 10.08 2.60
CA TYR A 176 4.92 8.64 2.44
C TYR A 176 3.55 7.97 2.37
N ASN A 177 3.38 7.08 1.41
CA ASN A 177 2.15 6.33 1.22
C ASN A 177 2.46 4.84 1.07
N TYR A 178 1.93 4.02 1.94
CA TYR A 178 2.07 2.58 1.95
C TYR A 178 0.70 1.95 1.73
N VAL A 179 0.61 1.09 0.74
CA VAL A 179 -0.65 0.43 0.36
C VAL A 179 -0.47 -1.08 0.47
N ALA A 180 -1.43 -1.73 1.07
CA ALA A 180 -1.57 -3.18 1.10
C ALA A 180 -2.89 -3.58 0.46
N SER A 181 -2.89 -4.60 -0.42
CA SER A 181 -4.09 -5.08 -1.10
C SER A 181 -4.23 -6.60 -0.98
N PHE A 182 -5.43 -7.07 -0.69
CA PHE A 182 -5.79 -8.48 -0.55
C PHE A 182 -7.29 -8.68 -0.78
N GLY A 183 -7.67 -9.58 -1.69
CA GLY A 183 -9.06 -9.74 -2.09
C GLY A 183 -9.69 -8.42 -2.54
N THR A 184 -10.82 -8.05 -1.94
CA THR A 184 -11.52 -6.77 -2.14
C THR A 184 -11.10 -5.70 -1.14
N PHE A 185 -10.10 -5.95 -0.30
CA PHE A 185 -9.66 -5.04 0.76
C PHE A 185 -8.39 -4.30 0.37
N LEU A 186 -8.33 -3.04 0.80
CA LEU A 186 -7.15 -2.18 0.74
C LEU A 186 -6.89 -1.61 2.13
N VAL A 187 -5.63 -1.60 2.53
CA VAL A 187 -5.18 -0.84 3.70
C VAL A 187 -4.15 0.17 3.22
N ILE A 188 -4.37 1.43 3.55
CA ILE A 188 -3.54 2.55 3.14
C ILE A 188 -3.02 3.22 4.41
N VAL A 189 -1.71 3.40 4.50
CA VAL A 189 -1.09 4.21 5.56
C VAL A 189 -0.35 5.35 4.92
N THR A 190 -0.73 6.57 5.30
CA THR A 190 0.02 7.77 4.92
C THR A 190 0.72 8.35 6.13
N ALA A 191 1.92 8.89 5.90
CA ALA A 191 2.69 9.59 6.90
C ALA A 191 3.28 10.88 6.31
N ASN A 192 3.08 12.00 6.99
CA ASN A 192 3.61 13.29 6.58
C ASN A 192 4.01 14.14 7.80
N PRO A 193 4.97 15.05 7.65
CA PRO A 193 5.31 15.97 8.71
C PRO A 193 4.18 16.98 8.94
N LEU A 194 4.03 17.42 10.18
CA LEU A 194 3.20 18.56 10.53
C LEU A 194 4.03 19.85 10.44
N VAL A 195 3.57 20.79 9.63
CA VAL A 195 4.16 22.14 9.59
C VAL A 195 3.58 22.97 10.71
N LEU A 196 4.34 23.12 11.80
CA LEU A 196 3.96 23.90 12.95
C LEU A 196 4.63 25.26 12.89
N PRO A 197 3.92 26.36 13.24
CA PRO A 197 4.54 27.68 13.32
C PRO A 197 5.77 27.67 14.24
N ASP A 198 6.83 28.30 13.80
CA ASP A 198 8.06 28.51 14.57
C ASP A 198 8.79 27.24 15.04
N LYS A 199 8.46 26.09 14.45
CA LYS A 199 9.16 24.83 14.72
C LYS A 199 9.79 24.27 13.43
N PRO A 200 10.99 23.67 13.53
CA PRO A 200 11.55 22.93 12.40
C PRO A 200 10.62 21.77 12.05
N VAL A 201 10.53 21.46 10.75
CA VAL A 201 9.77 20.31 10.27
C VAL A 201 10.48 19.05 10.73
N ALA A 202 9.75 18.16 11.42
CA ALA A 202 10.28 16.88 11.85
C ALA A 202 10.43 15.93 10.66
N PRO A 203 11.48 15.09 10.59
CA PRO A 203 11.57 14.03 9.60
C PRO A 203 10.49 12.98 9.86
N VAL A 204 9.92 12.41 8.79
CA VAL A 204 8.88 11.37 8.92
C VAL A 204 9.49 10.06 9.40
N ASN A 205 8.91 9.47 10.46
CA ASN A 205 9.26 8.15 10.94
C ASN A 205 8.66 7.06 10.02
N THR A 206 9.37 6.75 8.94
CA THR A 206 8.95 5.76 7.94
C THR A 206 8.87 4.34 8.50
N GLN A 207 9.67 4.00 9.54
CA GLN A 207 9.58 2.69 10.20
C GLN A 207 8.23 2.56 10.90
N ARG A 208 7.82 3.57 11.67
CA ARG A 208 6.49 3.58 12.31
C ARG A 208 5.37 3.45 11.28
N ALA A 209 5.48 4.10 10.12
CA ALA A 209 4.49 3.97 9.07
C ALA A 209 4.40 2.55 8.50
N ARG A 210 5.53 1.87 8.30
CA ARG A 210 5.58 0.46 7.86
C ARG A 210 5.01 -0.49 8.91
N ASP A 211 5.36 -0.29 10.17
CA ASP A 211 4.85 -1.09 11.30
C ASP A 211 3.33 -0.89 11.44
N LEU A 212 2.86 0.34 11.27
CA LEU A 212 1.44 0.68 11.27
C LEU A 212 0.68 -0.01 10.13
N LEU A 213 1.26 -0.09 8.91
CA LEU A 213 0.64 -0.84 7.81
C LEU A 213 0.47 -2.32 8.19
N THR A 214 1.53 -2.93 8.76
CA THR A 214 1.49 -4.33 9.18
C THR A 214 0.42 -4.57 10.25
N ALA A 215 0.37 -3.71 11.27
CA ALA A 215 -0.63 -3.77 12.33
C ALA A 215 -2.07 -3.56 11.79
N ALA A 216 -2.23 -2.62 10.85
CA ALA A 216 -3.51 -2.30 10.24
C ALA A 216 -4.04 -3.47 9.39
N VAL A 217 -3.17 -4.10 8.59
CA VAL A 217 -3.53 -5.30 7.81
C VAL A 217 -3.93 -6.44 8.76
N ALA A 218 -3.16 -6.68 9.81
CA ALA A 218 -3.48 -7.71 10.81
C ALA A 218 -4.84 -7.43 11.48
N ALA A 219 -5.10 -6.19 11.87
CA ALA A 219 -6.37 -5.80 12.49
C ALA A 219 -7.56 -6.04 11.54
N VAL A 220 -7.45 -5.65 10.27
CA VAL A 220 -8.53 -5.81 9.29
C VAL A 220 -8.76 -7.27 8.94
N LYS A 221 -7.72 -8.10 8.81
CA LYS A 221 -7.85 -9.54 8.51
C LYS A 221 -8.48 -10.33 9.66
N GLY A 222 -8.25 -9.97 10.92
CA GLY A 222 -8.80 -10.62 12.12
C GLY A 222 -7.86 -11.59 12.77
#